data_345f86c25ffad71720026875230cdee3
#
_entry.id   345f86c25ffad71720026875230cdee3
#
_cell.length_a   1.000
_cell.length_b   1.000
_cell.length_c   1.000
_cell.angle_alpha   90.00
_cell.angle_beta   90.00
_cell.angle_gamma   90.00
#
_symmetry.space_group_name_H-M   'P 1'
#
loop_
_entity.id
_entity.type
_entity.pdbx_description
1 polymer ?
#
loop_
_entity_poly.entity_id
_entity_poly.type
_entity_poly.pdbx_seq_one_letter_code
_entity_poly.pdbx_strand_id
1 'polypeptide(L)'
;MKEGTPITYRAGDQPNNALSLNVFNPGEIASTAGTSGVVYGVNGEVNYDLQSRVNTFAHVNHTAEQTRLGVLLCINGTGILNSWVKRNIAPEGISYNEMNVLASKAPIGSAGISILPFGNGAERMLNNKEIGCSIRGVDFNAHGKH
;
A
#
# COMPACT_ATOMS: atom_id res chain seq x y z
N MET A 1 -5.19 14.91 27.93
CA MET A 1 -6.57 15.34 27.65
C MET A 1 -7.17 15.85 28.95
N LYS A 2 -8.07 16.83 28.88
CA LYS A 2 -8.76 17.36 30.06
C LYS A 2 -9.81 16.34 30.50
N GLU A 3 -9.99 16.16 31.83
CA GLU A 3 -11.04 15.30 32.38
C GLU A 3 -12.43 15.76 31.87
N GLY A 4 -13.28 14.81 31.47
CA GLY A 4 -14.60 15.09 30.89
C GLY A 4 -14.61 15.40 29.39
N THR A 5 -13.45 15.36 28.68
CA THR A 5 -13.46 15.49 27.24
C THR A 5 -14.19 14.29 26.61
N PRO A 6 -15.30 14.51 25.86
CA PRO A 6 -16.06 13.41 25.28
C PRO A 6 -15.25 12.76 24.13
N ILE A 7 -15.24 11.43 24.10
CA ILE A 7 -14.75 10.65 22.96
C ILE A 7 -15.95 10.35 22.08
N THR A 8 -16.13 11.15 21.04
CA THR A 8 -17.31 11.10 20.17
C THR A 8 -17.14 10.23 18.93
N TYR A 9 -15.92 9.79 18.67
CA TYR A 9 -15.60 9.09 17.43
C TYR A 9 -14.40 8.15 17.60
N ARG A 10 -14.50 6.96 17.03
CA ARG A 10 -13.40 5.99 16.94
C ARG A 10 -13.33 5.45 15.51
N ALA A 11 -12.18 5.55 14.88
CA ALA A 11 -11.91 4.88 13.62
C ALA A 11 -10.46 4.41 13.56
N GLY A 12 -10.19 3.44 12.69
CA GLY A 12 -8.84 3.09 12.31
C GLY A 12 -8.17 4.21 11.50
N ASP A 13 -6.86 4.16 11.37
CA ASP A 13 -6.08 5.11 10.59
C ASP A 13 -6.46 5.10 9.10
N GLN A 14 -6.69 3.93 8.50
CA GLN A 14 -7.02 3.81 7.08
C GLN A 14 -8.42 4.32 6.72
N PRO A 15 -9.50 4.04 7.48
CA PRO A 15 -10.78 4.71 7.27
C PRO A 15 -10.70 6.23 7.38
N ASN A 16 -9.90 6.77 8.32
CA ASN A 16 -9.67 8.22 8.46
C ASN A 16 -8.87 8.78 7.28
N ASN A 17 -7.87 8.05 6.78
CA ASN A 17 -7.13 8.43 5.59
C ASN A 17 -8.05 8.48 4.35
N ALA A 18 -8.92 7.48 4.18
CA ALA A 18 -9.92 7.47 3.12
C ALA A 18 -10.88 8.67 3.21
N LEU A 19 -11.33 9.01 4.45
CA LEU A 19 -12.11 10.22 4.71
C LEU A 19 -11.37 11.48 4.24
N SER A 20 -10.08 11.61 4.55
CA SER A 20 -9.28 12.78 4.15
C SER A 20 -9.11 12.92 2.63
N LEU A 21 -9.24 11.82 1.90
CA LEU A 21 -9.20 11.74 0.45
C LEU A 21 -10.60 11.83 -0.20
N ASN A 22 -11.63 12.12 0.57
CA ASN A 22 -13.02 12.21 0.12
C ASN A 22 -13.57 10.89 -0.47
N VAL A 23 -13.12 9.75 0.07
CA VAL A 23 -13.57 8.41 -0.34
C VAL A 23 -14.67 7.94 0.61
N PHE A 24 -15.93 7.90 0.13
CA PHE A 24 -17.12 7.64 0.93
C PHE A 24 -18.05 6.58 0.37
N ASN A 25 -18.04 6.40 -0.97
CA ASN A 25 -19.05 5.62 -1.65
C ASN A 25 -18.52 4.25 -2.10
N PRO A 26 -19.39 3.24 -2.23
CA PRO A 26 -19.02 1.97 -2.80
C PRO A 26 -18.38 2.12 -4.18
N GLY A 27 -17.27 1.40 -4.39
CA GLY A 27 -16.46 1.47 -5.61
C GLY A 27 -15.35 2.52 -5.57
N GLU A 28 -15.36 3.44 -4.60
CA GLU A 28 -14.26 4.39 -4.41
C GLU A 28 -13.08 3.73 -3.67
N ILE A 29 -11.86 4.14 -4.01
CA ILE A 29 -10.62 3.56 -3.51
C ILE A 29 -9.67 4.65 -3.05
N ALA A 30 -9.08 4.46 -1.89
CA ALA A 30 -7.93 5.22 -1.40
C ALA A 30 -6.66 4.35 -1.41
N SER A 31 -5.54 4.91 -1.82
CA SER A 31 -4.24 4.24 -1.76
C SER A 31 -3.25 5.06 -0.95
N THR A 32 -2.50 4.38 -0.09
CA THR A 32 -1.44 4.97 0.71
C THR A 32 -0.12 4.29 0.41
N ALA A 33 0.88 5.07 0.02
CA ALA A 33 2.24 4.59 -0.23
C ALA A 33 3.15 5.11 0.89
N GLY A 34 3.10 4.45 2.04
CA GLY A 34 4.01 4.68 3.18
C GLY A 34 5.08 3.59 3.25
N THR A 35 5.59 3.30 4.45
CA THR A 35 6.48 2.14 4.71
C THR A 35 5.85 0.86 4.16
N SER A 36 4.56 0.66 4.43
CA SER A 36 3.71 -0.32 3.77
C SER A 36 2.85 0.35 2.71
N GLY A 37 2.43 -0.40 1.69
CA GLY A 37 1.41 0.03 0.73
C GLY A 37 0.05 -0.49 1.15
N VAL A 38 -0.93 0.39 1.13
CA VAL A 38 -2.31 0.05 1.46
C VAL A 38 -3.21 0.43 0.30
N VAL A 39 -4.10 -0.48 -0.07
CA VAL A 39 -5.27 -0.20 -0.91
C VAL A 39 -6.51 -0.42 -0.06
N TYR A 40 -7.32 0.62 0.03
CA TYR A 40 -8.54 0.63 0.83
C TYR A 40 -9.73 0.99 -0.07
N GLY A 41 -10.64 0.04 -0.25
CA GLY A 41 -11.84 0.22 -1.08
C GLY A 41 -13.10 0.22 -0.24
N VAL A 42 -14.08 1.05 -0.60
CA VAL A 42 -15.40 1.06 0.05
C VAL A 42 -16.35 0.09 -0.66
N ASN A 43 -17.03 -0.76 0.12
CA ASN A 43 -18.05 -1.69 -0.35
C ASN A 43 -19.40 -1.37 0.29
N GLY A 44 -20.48 -1.48 -0.49
CA GLY A 44 -21.88 -1.26 -0.05
C GLY A 44 -22.57 -2.52 0.49
N GLU A 45 -21.91 -3.67 0.42
CA GLU A 45 -22.47 -4.95 0.83
C GLU A 45 -21.61 -5.61 1.90
N VAL A 46 -22.23 -6.46 2.72
CA VAL A 46 -21.51 -7.28 3.69
C VAL A 46 -20.76 -8.37 2.94
N ASN A 47 -19.47 -8.16 2.78
CA ASN A 47 -18.57 -9.11 2.13
C ASN A 47 -17.26 -9.16 2.89
N TYR A 48 -16.70 -10.37 3.01
CA TYR A 48 -15.41 -10.59 3.68
C TYR A 48 -14.66 -11.75 3.03
N ASP A 49 -13.35 -11.70 3.11
CA ASP A 49 -12.49 -12.76 2.59
C ASP A 49 -12.40 -13.93 3.58
N LEU A 50 -12.93 -15.09 3.20
CA LEU A 50 -12.90 -16.31 4.00
C LEU A 50 -11.48 -16.80 4.33
N GLN A 51 -10.50 -16.41 3.54
CA GLN A 51 -9.08 -16.72 3.79
C GLN A 51 -8.36 -15.65 4.62
N SER A 52 -9.08 -14.62 5.05
CA SER A 52 -8.53 -13.52 5.87
C SER A 52 -7.32 -12.80 5.27
N ARG A 53 -7.20 -12.77 3.93
CA ARG A 53 -6.11 -12.09 3.21
C ARG A 53 -6.22 -10.57 3.26
N VAL A 54 -7.43 -10.07 3.42
CA VAL A 54 -7.75 -8.65 3.60
C VAL A 54 -8.55 -8.44 4.89
N ASN A 55 -8.55 -7.21 5.40
CA ASN A 55 -9.41 -6.83 6.51
C ASN A 55 -10.67 -6.13 6.00
N THR A 56 -11.79 -6.34 6.70
CA THR A 56 -13.02 -5.61 6.47
C THR A 56 -13.44 -4.89 7.74
N PHE A 57 -13.73 -3.58 7.64
CA PHE A 57 -14.12 -2.71 8.77
C PHE A 57 -15.38 -1.93 8.42
N ALA A 58 -16.08 -1.45 9.44
CA ALA A 58 -17.06 -0.38 9.22
C ALA A 58 -16.31 0.89 8.74
N HIS A 59 -16.76 1.47 7.64
CA HIS A 59 -16.22 2.74 7.16
C HIS A 59 -16.76 3.90 7.99
N VAL A 60 -16.13 5.07 7.90
CA VAL A 60 -16.47 6.25 8.73
C VAL A 60 -17.92 6.71 8.61
N ASN A 61 -18.56 6.49 7.47
CA ASN A 61 -19.95 6.84 7.21
C ASN A 61 -20.89 5.61 7.15
N HIS A 62 -20.49 4.49 7.76
CA HIS A 62 -21.36 3.33 7.92
C HIS A 62 -22.48 3.63 8.92
N THR A 63 -23.72 3.30 8.55
CA THR A 63 -24.87 3.34 9.43
C THR A 63 -25.67 2.04 9.37
N ALA A 64 -26.66 1.88 10.25
CA ALA A 64 -27.53 0.70 10.24
C ALA A 64 -28.38 0.61 8.95
N GLU A 65 -28.76 1.77 8.39
CA GLU A 65 -29.57 1.88 7.18
C GLU A 65 -28.74 1.86 5.90
N GLN A 66 -27.45 2.19 6.02
CA GLN A 66 -26.58 2.35 4.86
C GLN A 66 -25.23 1.67 5.09
N THR A 67 -25.09 0.47 4.57
CA THR A 67 -23.86 -0.30 4.67
C THR A 67 -22.72 0.40 3.92
N ARG A 68 -21.63 0.64 4.63
CA ARG A 68 -20.36 1.14 4.09
C ARG A 68 -19.21 0.41 4.79
N LEU A 69 -18.61 -0.53 4.10
CA LEU A 69 -17.51 -1.32 4.62
C LEU A 69 -16.21 -0.98 3.89
N GLY A 70 -15.17 -0.76 4.63
CA GLY A 70 -13.82 -0.59 4.09
C GLY A 70 -13.11 -1.93 4.01
N VAL A 71 -12.67 -2.30 2.82
CA VAL A 71 -11.86 -3.50 2.56
C VAL A 71 -10.41 -3.05 2.39
N LEU A 72 -9.53 -3.55 3.23
CA LEU A 72 -8.14 -3.14 3.31
C LEU A 72 -7.20 -4.27 2.90
N LEU A 73 -6.41 -4.03 1.84
CA LEU A 73 -5.25 -4.82 1.46
C LEU A 73 -3.98 -4.07 1.87
N CYS A 74 -3.08 -4.74 2.58
CA CYS A 74 -1.78 -4.22 2.96
C CYS A 74 -0.66 -5.08 2.38
N ILE A 75 0.39 -4.42 1.86
CA ILE A 75 1.66 -5.03 1.44
C ILE A 75 2.75 -4.34 2.26
N ASN A 76 3.47 -5.12 3.08
CA ASN A 76 4.41 -4.56 4.06
C ASN A 76 5.68 -3.94 3.46
N GLY A 77 6.05 -4.32 2.25
CA GLY A 77 7.36 -4.01 1.68
C GLY A 77 7.40 -2.91 0.61
N THR A 78 6.43 -2.00 0.53
CA THR A 78 6.37 -1.03 -0.58
C THR A 78 7.33 0.16 -0.41
N GLY A 79 7.03 1.13 0.43
CA GLY A 79 7.88 2.31 0.61
C GLY A 79 9.23 2.00 1.25
N ILE A 80 9.28 0.98 2.12
CA ILE A 80 10.55 0.50 2.68
C ILE A 80 11.47 -0.08 1.59
N LEU A 81 10.91 -0.71 0.54
CA LEU A 81 11.69 -1.16 -0.61
C LEU A 81 12.33 0.03 -1.32
N ASN A 82 11.60 1.11 -1.56
CA ASN A 82 12.16 2.31 -2.20
C ASN A 82 13.33 2.88 -1.39
N SER A 83 13.21 2.96 -0.07
CA SER A 83 14.31 3.41 0.78
C SER A 83 15.47 2.42 0.82
N TRP A 84 15.20 1.12 0.71
CA TRP A 84 16.22 0.09 0.61
C TRP A 84 17.01 0.19 -0.70
N VAL A 85 16.33 0.37 -1.83
CA VAL A 85 16.95 0.61 -3.15
C VAL A 85 17.86 1.82 -3.08
N LYS A 86 17.39 2.93 -2.49
CA LYS A 86 18.21 4.14 -2.32
C LYS A 86 19.49 3.88 -1.56
N ARG A 87 19.43 3.08 -0.49
CA ARG A 87 20.61 2.86 0.39
C ARG A 87 21.57 1.81 -0.11
N ASN A 88 21.13 0.84 -0.92
CA ASN A 88 21.90 -0.35 -1.24
C ASN A 88 22.21 -0.52 -2.73
N ILE A 89 21.45 0.10 -3.61
CA ILE A 89 21.58 -0.07 -5.06
C ILE A 89 21.92 1.26 -5.75
N ALA A 90 21.25 2.34 -5.38
CA ALA A 90 21.45 3.63 -6.01
C ALA A 90 22.82 4.23 -5.69
N PRO A 91 23.35 5.15 -6.52
CA PRO A 91 24.59 5.85 -6.25
C PRO A 91 24.59 6.51 -4.86
N GLU A 92 25.77 6.49 -4.19
CA GLU A 92 25.92 7.12 -2.88
C GLU A 92 25.54 8.61 -2.93
N GLY A 93 24.82 9.09 -1.92
CA GLY A 93 24.42 10.48 -1.81
C GLY A 93 23.24 10.91 -2.68
N ILE A 94 22.72 10.05 -3.56
CA ILE A 94 21.59 10.39 -4.43
C ILE A 94 20.36 10.83 -3.62
N SER A 95 19.71 11.90 -4.03
CA SER A 95 18.42 12.34 -3.48
C SER A 95 17.25 11.54 -4.06
N TYR A 96 16.09 11.55 -3.40
CA TYR A 96 14.87 10.95 -3.96
C TYR A 96 14.41 11.65 -5.25
N ASN A 97 14.63 12.96 -5.37
CA ASN A 97 14.31 13.68 -6.61
C ASN A 97 15.15 13.19 -7.79
N GLU A 98 16.44 12.98 -7.61
CA GLU A 98 17.30 12.43 -8.64
C GLU A 98 16.92 10.98 -8.98
N MET A 99 16.58 10.15 -7.98
CA MET A 99 16.04 8.81 -8.23
C MET A 99 14.77 8.87 -9.08
N ASN A 100 13.86 9.80 -8.80
CA ASN A 100 12.63 9.96 -9.58
C ASN A 100 12.93 10.40 -11.03
N VAL A 101 13.93 11.30 -11.22
CA VAL A 101 14.40 11.70 -12.56
C VAL A 101 14.98 10.51 -13.32
N LEU A 102 15.76 9.65 -12.66
CA LEU A 102 16.28 8.43 -13.28
C LEU A 102 15.13 7.47 -13.62
N ALA A 103 14.22 7.24 -12.70
CA ALA A 103 13.07 6.35 -12.90
C ALA A 103 12.16 6.81 -14.04
N SER A 104 11.98 8.12 -14.24
CA SER A 104 11.17 8.67 -15.33
C SER A 104 11.72 8.38 -16.73
N LYS A 105 13.00 8.02 -16.85
CA LYS A 105 13.62 7.62 -18.11
C LYS A 105 13.35 6.16 -18.48
N ALA A 106 12.94 5.34 -17.51
CA ALA A 106 12.62 3.94 -17.77
C ALA A 106 11.31 3.83 -18.57
N PRO A 107 11.22 2.92 -19.52
CA PRO A 107 9.97 2.69 -20.25
C PRO A 107 8.90 2.10 -19.31
N ILE A 108 7.63 2.31 -19.64
CA ILE A 108 6.52 1.65 -18.96
C ILE A 108 6.73 0.13 -19.02
N GLY A 109 6.61 -0.53 -17.87
CA GLY A 109 6.89 -1.97 -17.72
C GLY A 109 8.36 -2.29 -17.49
N SER A 110 9.24 -1.27 -17.31
CA SER A 110 10.65 -1.40 -16.90
C SER A 110 11.41 -2.48 -17.69
N ALA A 111 11.18 -2.58 -19.00
CA ALA A 111 11.77 -3.60 -19.89
C ALA A 111 11.55 -5.06 -19.38
N GLY A 112 10.44 -5.33 -18.69
CA GLY A 112 10.11 -6.65 -18.15
C GLY A 112 10.65 -6.93 -16.75
N ILE A 113 11.38 -6.01 -16.14
CA ILE A 113 11.82 -6.15 -14.75
C ILE A 113 10.62 -5.98 -13.83
N SER A 114 10.42 -6.92 -12.93
CA SER A 114 9.40 -6.86 -11.89
C SER A 114 10.00 -7.16 -10.53
N ILE A 115 9.47 -6.48 -9.50
CA ILE A 115 9.91 -6.66 -8.12
C ILE A 115 8.70 -7.07 -7.29
N LEU A 116 8.82 -8.19 -6.56
CA LEU A 116 7.84 -8.60 -5.55
C LEU A 116 8.33 -8.12 -4.17
N PRO A 117 7.66 -7.12 -3.57
CA PRO A 117 8.19 -6.41 -2.40
C PRO A 117 7.80 -7.07 -1.08
N PHE A 118 8.03 -8.37 -0.93
CA PHE A 118 7.62 -9.13 0.25
C PHE A 118 8.73 -9.29 1.32
N GLY A 119 9.69 -8.41 1.34
CA GLY A 119 10.87 -8.50 2.22
C GLY A 119 10.73 -7.82 3.59
N ASN A 120 9.53 -7.48 4.05
CA ASN A 120 9.30 -6.78 5.31
C ASN A 120 8.38 -7.56 6.27
N GLY A 121 8.77 -8.80 6.56
CA GLY A 121 8.02 -9.70 7.46
C GLY A 121 6.90 -10.49 6.77
N ALA A 122 6.00 -11.00 7.58
CA ALA A 122 4.90 -11.86 7.13
C ALA A 122 3.85 -11.07 6.35
N GLU A 123 3.41 -11.62 5.23
CA GLU A 123 2.37 -11.02 4.39
C GLU A 123 1.03 -11.71 4.60
N ARG A 124 0.06 -10.96 5.11
CA ARG A 124 -1.28 -11.47 5.38
C ARG A 124 -1.95 -12.03 4.13
N MET A 125 -1.82 -11.35 3.00
CA MET A 125 -2.38 -11.80 1.72
C MET A 125 -1.81 -13.13 1.22
N LEU A 126 -0.68 -13.58 1.79
CA LEU A 126 0.00 -14.84 1.50
C LEU A 126 -0.10 -15.83 2.67
N ASN A 127 -1.19 -15.78 3.45
CA ASN A 127 -1.40 -16.62 4.64
C ASN A 127 -0.31 -16.45 5.70
N ASN A 128 0.12 -15.22 5.93
CA ASN A 128 1.18 -14.83 6.87
C ASN A 128 2.54 -15.52 6.59
N LYS A 129 2.81 -15.84 5.33
CA LYS A 129 4.12 -16.36 4.95
C LYS A 129 5.15 -15.23 4.94
N GLU A 130 6.33 -15.54 5.46
CA GLU A 130 7.52 -14.73 5.27
C GLU A 130 8.24 -15.22 4.02
N ILE A 131 8.10 -14.45 2.93
CA ILE A 131 8.85 -14.66 1.70
C ILE A 131 9.68 -13.41 1.44
N GLY A 132 10.91 -13.61 1.00
CA GLY A 132 11.81 -12.49 0.68
C GLY A 132 11.33 -11.68 -0.54
N CYS A 133 11.89 -10.49 -0.69
CA CYS A 133 11.80 -9.73 -1.93
C CYS A 133 12.43 -10.55 -3.08
N SER A 134 11.83 -10.48 -4.26
CA SER A 134 12.44 -11.08 -5.46
C SER A 134 12.40 -10.10 -6.63
N ILE A 135 13.48 -10.09 -7.40
CA ILE A 135 13.61 -9.32 -8.65
C ILE A 135 13.62 -10.33 -9.80
N ARG A 136 12.79 -10.12 -10.79
CA ARG A 136 12.64 -11.00 -11.97
C ARG A 136 12.79 -10.20 -13.25
N GLY A 137 13.09 -10.89 -14.36
CA GLY A 137 13.19 -10.29 -15.68
C GLY A 137 14.47 -9.50 -15.92
N VAL A 138 15.51 -9.71 -15.11
CA VAL A 138 16.83 -9.13 -15.36
C VAL A 138 17.45 -9.80 -16.59
N ASP A 139 17.76 -8.99 -17.62
CA ASP A 139 18.47 -9.42 -18.82
C ASP A 139 19.89 -8.85 -18.80
N PHE A 140 20.87 -9.74 -18.78
CA PHE A 140 22.29 -9.36 -18.77
C PHE A 140 22.77 -8.77 -20.11
N ASN A 141 21.99 -8.93 -21.18
CA ASN A 141 22.27 -8.32 -22.49
C ASN A 141 21.55 -6.97 -22.70
N ALA A 142 20.68 -6.59 -21.77
CA ALA A 142 20.04 -5.27 -21.81
C ALA A 142 21.10 -4.22 -21.50
N HIS A 143 21.61 -3.59 -22.55
CA HIS A 143 22.45 -2.41 -22.40
C HIS A 143 21.57 -1.26 -21.91
N GLY A 144 21.75 -0.85 -20.68
CA GLY A 144 21.14 0.36 -20.15
C GLY A 144 21.55 1.52 -21.05
N LYS A 145 20.61 2.06 -21.79
CA LYS A 145 20.78 3.39 -22.41
C LYS A 145 20.74 4.36 -21.23
N HIS A 146 21.92 4.82 -20.85
CA HIS A 146 22.15 5.87 -19.85
C HIS A 146 21.50 7.17 -20.26
#